data_7baabfe8d67e5b25f6fe3d956efa4cc5
#
_entry.id   7baabfe8d67e5b25f6fe3d956efa4cc5
#
_cell.length_a   1.000
_cell.length_b   1.000
_cell.length_c   1.000
_cell.angle_alpha   90.00
_cell.angle_beta   90.00
_cell.angle_gamma   90.00
#
_symmetry.space_group_name_H-M   'P 1'
#
loop_
_entity.id
_entity.type
_entity.pdbx_description
1 polymer ?
#
loop_
_entity_poly.entity_id
_entity_poly.type
_entity_poly.pdbx_seq_one_letter_code
_entity_poly.pdbx_strand_id
1 'polypeptide(L)'
;PFSCRLVLVGDADQLPSVGPGNVLGDLMASGLFPTVQLKEIFRQSQESLIVMSAHRIVEGKMPELRRHDSDFFFLPQEDPAKAAALVVSLCSVRLPRSYGFSSVSDIQVLCPGRKGELGTVELNKLLREAINPPSREKREVKLNGALFREGDKVMQIRNDYNLPWTR
;
A
#
# COMPACT_ATOMS: atom_id res chain seq x y z
N PRO A 1 4.99 -3.90 38.27
CA PRO A 1 6.28 -4.40 38.72
C PRO A 1 7.36 -3.40 38.38
N PHE A 2 8.16 -2.98 39.37
CA PHE A 2 9.18 -1.96 39.26
C PHE A 2 10.43 -2.40 38.45
N SER A 3 10.41 -3.58 37.82
CA SER A 3 11.51 -4.14 37.03
C SER A 3 11.18 -4.33 35.54
N CYS A 4 10.11 -3.72 35.04
CA CYS A 4 9.75 -3.82 33.63
C CYS A 4 10.62 -2.87 32.78
N ARG A 5 11.16 -3.37 31.67
CA ARG A 5 11.82 -2.57 30.64
C ARG A 5 10.88 -2.43 29.45
N LEU A 6 10.73 -1.21 28.96
CA LEU A 6 9.96 -0.92 27.73
C LEU A 6 10.91 -0.67 26.59
N VAL A 7 10.73 -1.38 25.50
CA VAL A 7 11.42 -1.17 24.23
C VAL A 7 10.37 -0.79 23.18
N LEU A 8 10.51 0.40 22.59
CA LEU A 8 9.68 0.86 21.49
C LEU A 8 10.42 0.61 20.18
N VAL A 9 9.76 -0.03 19.24
CA VAL A 9 10.29 -0.31 17.90
C VAL A 9 9.31 0.24 16.88
N GLY A 10 9.81 0.99 15.91
CA GLY A 10 8.98 1.57 14.87
C GLY A 10 9.82 2.38 13.87
N ASP A 11 9.14 3.02 12.94
CA ASP A 11 9.73 3.86 11.91
C ASP A 11 9.14 5.28 12.04
N ALA A 12 9.98 6.23 12.45
CA ALA A 12 9.56 7.62 12.66
C ALA A 12 9.31 8.38 11.34
N ASP A 13 9.79 7.86 10.22
CA ASP A 13 9.65 8.46 8.88
C ASP A 13 8.37 7.97 8.17
N GLN A 14 7.68 6.96 8.72
CA GLN A 14 6.37 6.53 8.25
C GLN A 14 5.25 7.41 8.81
N LEU A 15 4.05 7.27 8.22
CA LEU A 15 2.87 7.97 8.71
C LEU A 15 2.63 7.67 10.19
N PRO A 16 2.37 8.70 11.01
CA PRO A 16 2.10 8.52 12.44
C PRO A 16 0.80 7.73 12.67
N SER A 17 0.62 7.21 13.86
CA SER A 17 -0.63 6.56 14.27
C SER A 17 -1.83 7.51 14.12
N VAL A 18 -3.01 6.95 13.81
CA VAL A 18 -4.25 7.72 13.72
C VAL A 18 -4.62 8.23 15.11
N GLY A 19 -4.47 9.54 15.32
CA GLY A 19 -4.73 10.22 16.59
C GLY A 19 -3.85 11.46 16.76
N PRO A 20 -4.03 12.23 17.82
CA PRO A 20 -3.22 13.42 18.07
C PRO A 20 -1.79 13.03 18.50
N GLY A 21 -0.81 13.73 17.94
CA GLY A 21 0.60 13.60 18.28
C GLY A 21 1.39 12.58 17.44
N ASN A 22 2.73 12.73 17.49
CA ASN A 22 3.69 11.82 16.87
C ASN A 22 4.56 11.20 17.98
N VAL A 23 3.97 10.28 18.72
CA VAL A 23 4.53 9.75 19.97
C VAL A 23 5.98 9.25 19.80
N LEU A 24 6.25 8.44 18.77
CA LEU A 24 7.59 7.90 18.55
C LEU A 24 8.60 9.03 18.21
N GLY A 25 8.22 9.88 17.24
CA GLY A 25 9.06 11.02 16.84
C GLY A 25 9.32 12.00 17.98
N ASP A 26 8.29 12.30 18.77
CA ASP A 26 8.39 13.23 19.90
C ASP A 26 9.27 12.67 21.02
N LEU A 27 9.17 11.37 21.33
CA LEU A 27 10.04 10.70 22.29
C LEU A 27 11.51 10.70 21.83
N MET A 28 11.75 10.43 20.56
CA MET A 28 13.11 10.49 19.99
C MET A 28 13.66 11.92 20.00
N ALA A 29 12.86 12.90 19.59
CA ALA A 29 13.26 14.31 19.55
C ALA A 29 13.52 14.91 20.94
N SER A 30 12.90 14.36 21.99
CA SER A 30 13.12 14.82 23.37
C SER A 30 14.55 14.62 23.87
N GLY A 31 15.29 13.66 23.30
CA GLY A 31 16.65 13.31 23.73
C GLY A 31 16.74 12.68 25.13
N LEU A 32 15.60 12.42 25.80
CA LEU A 32 15.56 11.89 27.17
C LEU A 32 15.71 10.36 27.22
N PHE A 33 15.49 9.69 26.09
CA PHE A 33 15.51 8.23 26.01
C PHE A 33 16.66 7.74 25.12
N PRO A 34 17.36 6.67 25.52
CA PRO A 34 18.33 6.02 24.63
C PRO A 34 17.67 5.60 23.32
N THR A 35 18.19 6.10 22.21
CA THR A 35 17.61 5.84 20.87
C THR A 35 18.68 5.27 19.95
N VAL A 36 18.33 4.18 19.25
CA VAL A 36 19.16 3.60 18.19
C VAL A 36 18.39 3.77 16.88
N GLN A 37 18.99 4.45 15.91
CA GLN A 37 18.44 4.62 14.56
C GLN A 37 19.26 3.81 13.55
N LEU A 38 18.59 2.99 12.75
CA LEU A 38 19.18 2.29 11.62
C LEU A 38 19.11 3.21 10.40
N LYS A 39 20.22 3.85 10.03
CA LYS A 39 20.28 4.83 8.93
C LYS A 39 21.03 4.32 7.70
N GLU A 40 21.72 3.20 7.81
CA GLU A 40 22.52 2.69 6.71
C GLU A 40 21.66 1.97 5.69
N ILE A 41 21.75 2.40 4.44
CA ILE A 41 21.16 1.72 3.29
C ILE A 41 22.15 0.66 2.84
N PHE A 42 21.75 -0.60 2.83
CA PHE A 42 22.58 -1.67 2.29
C PHE A 42 22.95 -1.39 0.83
N ARG A 43 24.18 -1.72 0.44
CA ARG A 43 24.72 -1.46 -0.91
C ARG A 43 23.79 -1.97 -2.02
N GLN A 44 23.17 -3.14 -1.86
CA GLN A 44 22.21 -3.70 -2.81
C GLN A 44 20.94 -2.84 -2.99
N SER A 45 20.53 -2.12 -1.95
CA SER A 45 19.37 -1.23 -1.99
C SER A 45 19.67 0.14 -2.61
N GLN A 46 20.94 0.50 -2.80
CA GLN A 46 21.33 1.76 -3.46
C GLN A 46 21.05 1.74 -4.97
N GLU A 47 20.88 0.57 -5.57
CA GLU A 47 20.48 0.44 -6.98
C GLU A 47 18.97 0.57 -7.17
N SER A 48 18.17 0.38 -6.10
CA SER A 48 16.72 0.53 -6.11
C SER A 48 16.31 2.01 -6.12
N LEU A 49 15.63 2.42 -7.17
CA LEU A 49 15.11 3.78 -7.26
C LEU A 49 13.93 4.01 -6.30
N ILE A 50 13.19 2.95 -5.93
CA ILE A 50 12.17 3.01 -4.86
C ILE A 50 12.80 3.45 -3.55
N VAL A 51 13.88 2.78 -3.12
CA VAL A 51 14.58 3.07 -1.86
C VAL A 51 15.19 4.47 -1.90
N MET A 52 15.89 4.81 -2.97
CA MET A 52 16.52 6.13 -3.13
C MET A 52 15.49 7.26 -3.16
N SER A 53 14.34 7.03 -3.82
CA SER A 53 13.26 8.03 -3.86
C SER A 53 12.59 8.20 -2.50
N ALA A 54 12.41 7.12 -1.73
CA ALA A 54 11.87 7.20 -0.37
C ALA A 54 12.77 8.06 0.54
N HIS A 55 14.09 7.85 0.52
CA HIS A 55 15.02 8.68 1.29
C HIS A 55 15.02 10.16 0.86
N ARG A 56 14.96 10.42 -0.45
CA ARG A 56 14.84 11.80 -0.94
C ARG A 56 13.58 12.49 -0.44
N ILE A 57 12.44 11.77 -0.40
CA ILE A 57 11.18 12.30 0.12
C ILE A 57 11.27 12.62 1.61
N VAL A 58 11.87 11.74 2.42
CA VAL A 58 12.11 11.97 3.86
C VAL A 58 12.97 13.19 4.08
N GLU A 59 13.98 13.42 3.22
CA GLU A 59 14.84 14.61 3.25
C GLU A 59 14.17 15.88 2.66
N GLY A 60 12.89 15.81 2.26
CA GLY A 60 12.19 16.93 1.62
C GLY A 60 12.63 17.21 0.18
N LYS A 61 13.33 16.28 -0.47
CA LYS A 61 13.81 16.41 -1.83
C LYS A 61 12.86 15.73 -2.82
N MET A 62 12.80 16.25 -4.05
CA MET A 62 12.00 15.64 -5.12
C MET A 62 12.59 14.26 -5.51
N PRO A 63 11.78 13.19 -5.58
CA PRO A 63 12.21 11.90 -6.09
C PRO A 63 12.56 11.97 -7.58
N GLU A 64 13.28 10.95 -8.08
CA GLU A 64 13.62 10.87 -9.51
C GLU A 64 12.40 10.35 -10.30
N LEU A 65 11.80 11.22 -11.10
CA LEU A 65 10.55 10.92 -11.81
C LEU A 65 10.74 10.58 -13.29
N ARG A 66 11.95 10.76 -13.84
CA ARG A 66 12.20 10.67 -15.30
C ARG A 66 12.84 9.37 -15.75
N ARG A 67 13.35 8.59 -14.84
CA ARG A 67 13.96 7.30 -15.16
C ARG A 67 12.90 6.24 -15.45
N HIS A 68 13.14 5.43 -16.48
CA HIS A 68 12.24 4.34 -16.90
C HIS A 68 12.93 2.97 -16.93
N ASP A 69 14.20 2.91 -16.53
CA ASP A 69 15.07 1.74 -16.52
C ASP A 69 15.29 1.19 -15.10
N SER A 70 14.32 1.33 -14.23
CA SER A 70 14.44 1.01 -12.81
C SER A 70 13.15 0.36 -12.28
N ASP A 71 13.07 0.20 -10.98
CA ASP A 71 11.95 -0.37 -10.21
C ASP A 71 10.89 0.66 -9.79
N PHE A 72 11.12 1.96 -10.03
CA PHE A 72 10.19 3.07 -9.72
C PHE A 72 9.78 3.81 -11.00
N PHE A 73 8.47 3.95 -11.21
CA PHE A 73 7.91 4.61 -12.39
C PHE A 73 6.91 5.68 -11.98
N PHE A 74 7.02 6.85 -12.57
CA PHE A 74 6.05 7.92 -12.44
C PHE A 74 5.28 8.10 -13.74
N LEU A 75 3.95 7.98 -13.68
CA LEU A 75 3.05 8.15 -14.81
C LEU A 75 2.15 9.36 -14.54
N PRO A 76 2.48 10.56 -15.05
CA PRO A 76 1.68 11.76 -14.82
C PRO A 76 0.32 11.61 -15.50
N GLN A 77 -0.75 11.86 -14.76
CA GLN A 77 -2.11 11.90 -15.27
C GLN A 77 -2.93 12.88 -14.43
N GLU A 78 -3.41 13.95 -15.07
CA GLU A 78 -4.18 15.00 -14.40
C GLU A 78 -5.69 14.71 -14.37
N ASP A 79 -6.18 13.94 -15.33
CA ASP A 79 -7.59 13.55 -15.43
C ASP A 79 -7.85 12.31 -14.56
N PRO A 80 -8.70 12.42 -13.51
CA PRO A 80 -8.96 11.30 -12.60
C PRO A 80 -9.57 10.07 -13.29
N ALA A 81 -10.45 10.24 -14.27
CA ALA A 81 -11.06 9.13 -14.98
C ALA A 81 -10.03 8.36 -15.83
N LYS A 82 -9.13 9.10 -16.49
CA LYS A 82 -8.02 8.49 -17.24
C LYS A 82 -7.02 7.83 -16.32
N ALA A 83 -6.75 8.40 -15.14
CA ALA A 83 -5.89 7.79 -14.14
C ALA A 83 -6.49 6.47 -13.63
N ALA A 84 -7.79 6.44 -13.34
CA ALA A 84 -8.48 5.20 -12.96
C ALA A 84 -8.40 4.13 -14.05
N ALA A 85 -8.65 4.50 -15.32
CA ALA A 85 -8.55 3.60 -16.45
C ALA A 85 -7.11 3.08 -16.64
N LEU A 86 -6.10 3.94 -16.41
CA LEU A 86 -4.68 3.55 -16.46
C LEU A 86 -4.35 2.53 -15.36
N VAL A 87 -4.79 2.75 -14.12
CA VAL A 87 -4.61 1.80 -13.01
C VAL A 87 -5.24 0.45 -13.34
N VAL A 88 -6.49 0.45 -13.83
CA VAL A 88 -7.16 -0.80 -14.25
C VAL A 88 -6.36 -1.51 -15.33
N SER A 89 -5.92 -0.81 -16.38
CA SER A 89 -5.11 -1.38 -17.45
C SER A 89 -3.78 -1.94 -16.96
N LEU A 90 -3.10 -1.22 -16.05
CA LEU A 90 -1.86 -1.70 -15.45
C LEU A 90 -2.07 -3.02 -14.70
N CYS A 91 -3.07 -3.07 -13.82
CA CYS A 91 -3.32 -4.23 -12.96
C CYS A 91 -3.88 -5.45 -13.72
N SER A 92 -4.75 -5.23 -14.71
CA SER A 92 -5.43 -6.34 -15.40
C SER A 92 -4.70 -6.86 -16.63
N VAL A 93 -3.86 -6.02 -17.28
CA VAL A 93 -3.25 -6.37 -18.57
C VAL A 93 -1.75 -6.13 -18.61
N ARG A 94 -1.30 -4.89 -18.34
CA ARG A 94 0.06 -4.49 -18.68
C ARG A 94 1.11 -5.15 -17.79
N LEU A 95 0.96 -5.06 -16.46
CA LEU A 95 1.90 -5.69 -15.52
C LEU A 95 1.88 -7.22 -15.60
N PRO A 96 0.70 -7.88 -15.67
CA PRO A 96 0.66 -9.33 -15.91
C PRO A 96 1.39 -9.76 -17.18
N ARG A 97 1.19 -9.06 -18.29
CA ARG A 97 1.87 -9.40 -19.56
C ARG A 97 3.37 -9.13 -19.55
N SER A 98 3.81 -8.03 -18.93
CA SER A 98 5.20 -7.60 -18.96
C SER A 98 6.08 -8.34 -17.95
N TYR A 99 5.53 -8.71 -16.79
CA TYR A 99 6.28 -9.26 -15.66
C TYR A 99 5.80 -10.64 -15.22
N GLY A 100 4.70 -11.16 -15.79
CA GLY A 100 4.11 -12.42 -15.34
C GLY A 100 3.39 -12.34 -14.00
N PHE A 101 3.07 -11.14 -13.51
CA PHE A 101 2.41 -10.95 -12.23
C PHE A 101 0.96 -11.42 -12.27
N SER A 102 0.54 -12.06 -11.18
CA SER A 102 -0.88 -12.29 -10.92
C SER A 102 -1.58 -10.99 -10.52
N SER A 103 -2.62 -10.63 -11.24
CA SER A 103 -3.42 -9.43 -10.92
C SER A 103 -4.00 -9.45 -9.51
N VAL A 104 -4.23 -10.63 -8.94
CA VAL A 104 -4.85 -10.82 -7.62
C VAL A 104 -3.81 -10.90 -6.51
N SER A 105 -2.77 -11.73 -6.66
CA SER A 105 -1.81 -12.01 -5.58
C SER A 105 -0.64 -11.03 -5.54
N ASP A 106 -0.12 -10.60 -6.70
CA ASP A 106 1.18 -9.94 -6.77
C ASP A 106 1.07 -8.42 -6.90
N ILE A 107 -0.13 -7.89 -7.21
CA ILE A 107 -0.35 -6.46 -7.39
C ILE A 107 -1.20 -5.90 -6.24
N GLN A 108 -0.74 -4.77 -5.68
CA GLN A 108 -1.49 -4.01 -4.68
C GLN A 108 -1.62 -2.55 -5.11
N VAL A 109 -2.86 -2.05 -5.13
CA VAL A 109 -3.14 -0.63 -5.38
C VAL A 109 -3.32 0.09 -4.05
N LEU A 110 -2.61 1.20 -3.88
CA LEU A 110 -2.75 2.09 -2.73
C LEU A 110 -3.44 3.38 -3.19
N CYS A 111 -4.43 3.83 -2.43
CA CYS A 111 -5.20 5.02 -2.72
C CYS A 111 -5.08 6.03 -1.57
N PRO A 112 -5.07 7.34 -1.84
CA PRO A 112 -4.99 8.36 -0.80
C PRO A 112 -6.26 8.47 0.04
N GLY A 113 -7.40 7.93 -0.45
CA GLY A 113 -8.68 8.03 0.23
C GLY A 113 -9.70 6.98 -0.22
N ARG A 114 -10.90 7.06 0.37
CA ARG A 114 -11.98 6.09 0.10
C ARG A 114 -12.94 6.54 -1.00
N LYS A 115 -13.17 7.85 -1.11
CA LYS A 115 -14.18 8.46 -2.00
C LYS A 115 -13.52 9.04 -3.26
N GLY A 116 -14.35 9.28 -4.29
CA GLY A 116 -13.91 9.83 -5.57
C GLY A 116 -13.48 8.74 -6.56
N GLU A 117 -13.18 9.15 -7.78
CA GLU A 117 -12.83 8.27 -8.90
C GLU A 117 -11.57 7.45 -8.64
N LEU A 118 -10.61 8.01 -7.90
CA LEU A 118 -9.36 7.34 -7.49
C LEU A 118 -9.41 6.81 -6.07
N GLY A 119 -10.59 6.80 -5.45
CA GLY A 119 -10.80 6.23 -4.12
C GLY A 119 -10.94 4.71 -4.15
N THR A 120 -10.67 4.08 -3.00
CA THR A 120 -10.72 2.61 -2.89
C THR A 120 -12.07 2.02 -3.26
N VAL A 121 -13.18 2.74 -3.05
CA VAL A 121 -14.53 2.24 -3.36
C VAL A 121 -14.71 2.07 -4.86
N GLU A 122 -14.40 3.10 -5.65
CA GLU A 122 -14.59 3.06 -7.09
C GLU A 122 -13.53 2.18 -7.78
N LEU A 123 -12.25 2.31 -7.38
CA LEU A 123 -11.19 1.48 -7.96
C LEU A 123 -11.39 -0.01 -7.66
N ASN A 124 -11.86 -0.40 -6.49
CA ASN A 124 -12.20 -1.80 -6.20
C ASN A 124 -13.29 -2.34 -7.12
N LYS A 125 -14.31 -1.53 -7.42
CA LYS A 125 -15.38 -1.89 -8.36
C LYS A 125 -14.83 -2.09 -9.77
N LEU A 126 -14.07 -1.11 -10.28
CA LEU A 126 -13.50 -1.16 -11.63
C LEU A 126 -12.50 -2.33 -11.79
N LEU A 127 -11.62 -2.52 -10.80
CA LEU A 127 -10.65 -3.62 -10.81
C LEU A 127 -11.33 -4.97 -10.73
N ARG A 128 -12.37 -5.14 -9.89
CA ARG A 128 -13.11 -6.39 -9.82
C ARG A 128 -13.75 -6.73 -11.17
N GLU A 129 -14.42 -5.78 -11.83
CA GLU A 129 -15.02 -6.02 -13.14
C GLU A 129 -13.99 -6.38 -14.22
N ALA A 130 -12.78 -5.84 -14.13
CA ALA A 130 -11.71 -6.11 -15.09
C ALA A 130 -10.96 -7.43 -14.82
N ILE A 131 -10.72 -7.76 -13.55
CA ILE A 131 -9.87 -8.90 -13.14
C ILE A 131 -10.72 -10.15 -12.83
N ASN A 132 -11.89 -9.94 -12.23
CA ASN A 132 -12.80 -11.00 -11.81
C ASN A 132 -14.23 -10.71 -12.30
N PRO A 133 -14.49 -10.76 -13.64
CA PRO A 133 -15.79 -10.47 -14.20
C PRO A 133 -16.87 -11.46 -13.70
N PRO A 134 -18.16 -11.08 -13.74
CA PRO A 134 -19.25 -11.95 -13.32
C PRO A 134 -19.32 -13.20 -14.21
N SER A 135 -19.65 -14.32 -13.59
CA SER A 135 -19.90 -15.60 -14.27
C SER A 135 -21.05 -16.33 -13.58
N ARG A 136 -21.77 -17.17 -14.33
CA ARG A 136 -22.86 -18.00 -13.76
C ARG A 136 -22.36 -18.99 -12.71
N GLU A 137 -21.08 -19.32 -12.73
CA GLU A 137 -20.45 -20.28 -11.81
C GLU A 137 -19.97 -19.64 -10.51
N LYS A 138 -19.83 -18.30 -10.47
CA LYS A 138 -19.32 -17.58 -9.31
C LYS A 138 -20.44 -17.12 -8.40
N ARG A 139 -20.26 -17.37 -7.11
CA ARG A 139 -21.18 -16.88 -6.09
C ARG A 139 -20.92 -15.38 -5.83
N GLU A 140 -21.99 -14.65 -5.61
CA GLU A 140 -21.95 -13.25 -5.24
C GLU A 140 -22.71 -12.99 -3.94
N VAL A 141 -22.16 -12.15 -3.08
CA VAL A 141 -22.78 -11.74 -1.82
C VAL A 141 -22.69 -10.23 -1.67
N LYS A 142 -23.79 -9.59 -1.33
CA LYS A 142 -23.82 -8.18 -0.94
C LYS A 142 -23.73 -8.08 0.59
N LEU A 143 -22.69 -7.38 1.07
CA LEU A 143 -22.49 -7.15 2.51
C LEU A 143 -22.16 -5.68 2.76
N ASN A 144 -22.91 -5.02 3.62
CA ASN A 144 -22.71 -3.61 4.00
C ASN A 144 -22.60 -2.66 2.78
N GLY A 145 -23.41 -2.89 1.73
CA GLY A 145 -23.42 -2.10 0.51
C GLY A 145 -22.30 -2.42 -0.50
N ALA A 146 -21.37 -3.30 -0.16
CA ALA A 146 -20.35 -3.80 -1.07
C ALA A 146 -20.75 -5.16 -1.65
N LEU A 147 -20.44 -5.38 -2.92
CA LEU A 147 -20.59 -6.67 -3.59
C LEU A 147 -19.26 -7.41 -3.50
N PHE A 148 -19.31 -8.65 -3.06
CA PHE A 148 -18.19 -9.59 -3.06
C PHE A 148 -18.50 -10.73 -4.01
N ARG A 149 -17.49 -11.16 -4.77
CA ARG A 149 -17.58 -12.25 -5.75
C ARG A 149 -16.54 -13.30 -5.46
N GLU A 150 -16.88 -14.54 -5.64
CA GLU A 150 -15.92 -15.65 -5.51
C GLU A 150 -14.71 -15.42 -6.41
N GLY A 151 -13.50 -15.51 -5.82
CA GLY A 151 -12.24 -15.15 -6.46
C GLY A 151 -11.78 -13.69 -6.22
N ASP A 152 -12.56 -12.85 -5.50
CA ASP A 152 -12.10 -11.53 -5.10
C ASP A 152 -10.98 -11.64 -4.05
N LYS A 153 -9.99 -10.73 -4.17
CA LYS A 153 -9.00 -10.53 -3.12
C LYS A 153 -9.65 -9.77 -1.98
N VAL A 154 -9.63 -10.37 -0.81
CA VAL A 154 -10.23 -9.78 0.40
C VAL A 154 -9.22 -9.69 1.53
N MET A 155 -9.45 -8.75 2.45
CA MET A 155 -8.66 -8.58 3.66
C MET A 155 -9.60 -8.50 4.86
N GLN A 156 -9.29 -9.26 5.90
CA GLN A 156 -9.98 -9.13 7.18
C GLN A 156 -9.53 -7.86 7.89
N ILE A 157 -10.50 -7.00 8.22
CA ILE A 157 -10.24 -5.70 8.86
C ILE A 157 -10.54 -5.68 10.36
N ARG A 158 -11.08 -6.76 10.92
CA ARG A 158 -11.34 -6.94 12.36
C ARG A 158 -11.02 -8.37 12.76
N ASN A 159 -10.43 -8.55 13.93
CA ASN A 159 -10.21 -9.87 14.47
C ASN A 159 -11.54 -10.56 14.76
N ASP A 160 -11.67 -11.81 14.32
CA ASP A 160 -12.74 -12.71 14.72
C ASP A 160 -12.10 -13.99 15.27
N TYR A 161 -12.12 -14.12 16.59
CA TYR A 161 -11.50 -15.26 17.28
C TYR A 161 -12.32 -16.55 17.21
N ASN A 162 -13.53 -16.50 16.64
CA ASN A 162 -14.42 -17.65 16.48
C ASN A 162 -14.27 -18.35 15.14
N LEU A 163 -13.54 -17.77 14.19
CA LEU A 163 -13.27 -18.40 12.89
C LEU A 163 -12.03 -19.29 12.99
N PRO A 164 -12.17 -20.61 12.69
CA PRO A 164 -11.00 -21.49 12.57
C PRO A 164 -10.20 -21.07 11.34
N TRP A 165 -8.94 -20.65 11.53
CA TRP A 165 -8.02 -20.37 10.45
C TRP A 165 -7.34 -21.66 9.99
N THR A 166 -7.64 -22.10 8.80
CA THR A 166 -6.79 -23.03 8.07
C THR A 166 -5.77 -22.25 7.27
N ARG A 167 -4.49 -22.49 7.52
CA ARG A 167 -3.39 -21.96 6.69
C ARG A 167 -3.34 -22.68 5.36
#